data_1ab110779b05ca2459ae26abe2021251
#
_entry.id   1ab110779b05ca2459ae26abe2021251
#
_cell.length_a   1.000
_cell.length_b   1.000
_cell.length_c   1.000
_cell.angle_alpha   90.00
_cell.angle_beta   90.00
_cell.angle_gamma   90.00
#
_symmetry.space_group_name_H-M   'P 1'
#
loop_
_entity.id
_entity.type
_entity.pdbx_description
1 polymer ?
#
loop_
_entity_poly.entity_id
_entity_poly.type
_entity_poly.pdbx_seq_one_letter_code
_entity_poly.pdbx_strand_id
1 'polypeptide(L)'
;MYRASMFYGRKGLPVAVISVIDLALWDLLGKIRGEPVYKLIGGNTKDRIDFYCTGPEPTAAKAMGFWGAKVPLPYCPEEGHAGLKKNVEFLRKHRESVGPDFPLMVDCYMSLNVPYTIEIAKACEELNINWWEECLSPDDTDGFEQIKRAHPTIKFTTGEHEYSRYGFRKLIEGRNLDIIQPDVMWLGGMTELLKVAAMAAAYDIPVVPHASGPYSYHFVISQPNTPFQEYLANSPDGKSVLPVFGDLFVDEPIPTKGFLTAADLDKPGFGLTLNPAARAKLIPSTYLLTLPTKSLSPPEAAPEQTNGTNGTNGVEETST
;
A
#
# COMPACT_ATOMS: atom_id res chain seq x y z
N MET A 1 -19.61 0.30 -3.12
CA MET A 1 -19.23 0.18 -1.71
C MET A 1 -18.90 1.55 -1.11
N TYR A 2 -17.92 2.33 -1.58
CA TYR A 2 -17.51 3.60 -0.97
C TYR A 2 -18.65 4.59 -0.70
N ARG A 3 -19.55 4.84 -1.70
CA ARG A 3 -20.69 5.74 -1.49
C ARG A 3 -21.65 5.24 -0.40
N ALA A 4 -21.84 3.93 -0.28
CA ALA A 4 -22.69 3.35 0.76
C ALA A 4 -22.04 3.47 2.15
N SER A 5 -20.69 3.47 2.24
CA SER A 5 -19.99 3.61 3.52
C SER A 5 -19.91 5.05 4.03
N MET A 6 -20.25 6.06 3.22
CA MET A 6 -20.07 7.48 3.59
C MET A 6 -20.80 7.90 4.86
N PHE A 7 -21.88 7.22 5.23
CA PHE A 7 -22.66 7.51 6.43
C PHE A 7 -21.98 7.07 7.72
N TYR A 8 -21.10 6.05 7.67
CA TYR A 8 -20.45 5.46 8.85
C TYR A 8 -18.92 5.36 8.74
N GLY A 9 -18.33 5.70 7.60
CA GLY A 9 -16.88 5.73 7.47
C GLY A 9 -16.37 6.05 6.07
N ARG A 10 -15.48 7.02 5.99
CA ARG A 10 -14.78 7.44 4.77
C ARG A 10 -13.27 7.14 4.83
N LYS A 11 -12.77 6.79 5.99
CA LYS A 11 -11.40 6.39 6.33
C LYS A 11 -11.47 5.23 7.33
N GLY A 12 -10.34 4.62 7.61
CA GLY A 12 -10.22 3.56 8.61
C GLY A 12 -10.88 2.24 8.18
N LEU A 13 -11.38 1.50 9.16
CA LEU A 13 -11.90 0.13 8.98
C LEU A 13 -12.90 -0.04 7.83
N PRO A 14 -13.89 0.84 7.61
CA PRO A 14 -14.82 0.66 6.50
C PRO A 14 -14.13 0.65 5.12
N VAL A 15 -13.09 1.47 4.94
CA VAL A 15 -12.34 1.52 3.68
C VAL A 15 -11.39 0.33 3.58
N ALA A 16 -10.78 -0.11 4.69
CA ALA A 16 -9.97 -1.32 4.72
C ALA A 16 -10.79 -2.57 4.33
N VAL A 17 -12.05 -2.69 4.78
CA VAL A 17 -12.95 -3.77 4.33
C VAL A 17 -13.21 -3.69 2.81
N ILE A 18 -13.40 -2.48 2.28
CA ILE A 18 -13.55 -2.28 0.82
C ILE A 18 -12.29 -2.74 0.10
N SER A 19 -11.11 -2.44 0.64
CA SER A 19 -9.83 -2.84 0.07
C SER A 19 -9.70 -4.36 -0.06
N VAL A 20 -10.01 -5.08 1.01
CA VAL A 20 -9.92 -6.56 1.02
C VAL A 20 -10.88 -7.18 0.00
N ILE A 21 -12.10 -6.64 -0.14
CA ILE A 21 -13.06 -7.10 -1.16
C ILE A 21 -12.55 -6.81 -2.57
N ASP A 22 -12.00 -5.62 -2.81
CA ASP A 22 -11.42 -5.24 -4.11
C ASP A 22 -10.27 -6.16 -4.50
N LEU A 23 -9.34 -6.43 -3.56
CA LEU A 23 -8.23 -7.36 -3.78
C LEU A 23 -8.72 -8.78 -4.07
N ALA A 24 -9.71 -9.27 -3.34
CA ALA A 24 -10.31 -10.58 -3.61
C ALA A 24 -10.94 -10.67 -5.02
N LEU A 25 -11.55 -9.59 -5.50
CA LEU A 25 -12.11 -9.52 -6.86
C LEU A 25 -11.02 -9.48 -7.93
N TRP A 26 -9.90 -8.79 -7.70
CA TRP A 26 -8.75 -8.82 -8.60
C TRP A 26 -8.09 -10.20 -8.65
N ASP A 27 -7.94 -10.87 -7.51
CA ASP A 27 -7.43 -12.25 -7.44
C ASP A 27 -8.33 -13.21 -8.22
N LEU A 28 -9.64 -13.12 -7.99
CA LEU A 28 -10.63 -13.93 -8.69
C LEU A 28 -10.59 -13.70 -10.21
N LEU A 29 -10.53 -12.45 -10.64
CA LEU A 29 -10.45 -12.10 -12.07
C LEU A 29 -9.20 -12.69 -12.71
N GLY A 30 -8.04 -12.57 -12.04
CA GLY A 30 -6.79 -13.15 -12.51
C GLY A 30 -6.86 -14.68 -12.63
N LYS A 31 -7.43 -15.34 -11.64
CA LYS A 31 -7.63 -16.80 -11.64
C LYS A 31 -8.58 -17.26 -12.76
N ILE A 32 -9.69 -16.55 -13.00
CA ILE A 32 -10.62 -16.84 -14.09
C ILE A 32 -9.92 -16.68 -15.46
N ARG A 33 -9.07 -15.66 -15.63
CA ARG A 33 -8.35 -15.41 -16.87
C ARG A 33 -7.08 -16.24 -17.06
N GLY A 34 -6.60 -16.89 -15.99
CA GLY A 34 -5.32 -17.59 -15.99
C GLY A 34 -4.12 -16.63 -16.04
N GLU A 35 -4.29 -15.37 -15.60
CA GLU A 35 -3.27 -14.31 -15.69
C GLU A 35 -2.96 -13.72 -14.32
N PRO A 36 -1.69 -13.33 -14.03
CA PRO A 36 -1.35 -12.60 -12.82
C PRO A 36 -1.92 -11.18 -12.86
N VAL A 37 -2.23 -10.64 -11.67
CA VAL A 37 -2.84 -9.30 -11.55
C VAL A 37 -1.99 -8.22 -12.22
N TYR A 38 -0.66 -8.29 -12.14
CA TYR A 38 0.18 -7.27 -12.78
C TYR A 38 -0.02 -7.21 -14.30
N LYS A 39 -0.31 -8.32 -14.99
CA LYS A 39 -0.64 -8.32 -16.42
C LYS A 39 -2.00 -7.67 -16.70
N LEU A 40 -2.97 -7.87 -15.82
CA LEU A 40 -4.30 -7.26 -15.94
C LEU A 40 -4.29 -5.73 -15.77
N ILE A 41 -3.32 -5.19 -15.06
CA ILE A 41 -3.19 -3.75 -14.79
C ILE A 41 -2.12 -3.06 -15.65
N GLY A 42 -1.71 -3.69 -16.75
CA GLY A 42 -0.86 -3.09 -17.78
C GLY A 42 0.43 -3.82 -18.11
N GLY A 43 0.74 -4.89 -17.40
CA GLY A 43 2.00 -5.63 -17.57
C GLY A 43 3.14 -5.04 -16.73
N ASN A 44 4.29 -5.69 -16.75
CA ASN A 44 5.47 -5.21 -16.03
C ASN A 44 6.16 -4.06 -16.78
N THR A 45 6.54 -3.02 -16.05
CA THR A 45 7.33 -1.88 -16.53
C THR A 45 8.82 -2.03 -16.21
N LYS A 46 9.17 -3.01 -15.42
CA LYS A 46 10.52 -3.37 -14.98
C LYS A 46 10.65 -4.88 -14.82
N ASP A 47 11.86 -5.42 -14.90
CA ASP A 47 12.11 -6.86 -14.81
C ASP A 47 12.14 -7.37 -13.38
N ARG A 48 12.42 -6.49 -12.42
CA ARG A 48 12.49 -6.84 -11.00
C ARG A 48 12.02 -5.69 -10.10
N ILE A 49 11.67 -6.04 -8.89
CA ILE A 49 11.39 -5.13 -7.78
C ILE A 49 12.56 -5.22 -6.81
N ASP A 50 13.24 -4.12 -6.52
CA ASP A 50 14.18 -4.02 -5.42
C ASP A 50 13.42 -3.67 -4.13
N PHE A 51 13.86 -4.20 -2.98
CA PHE A 51 13.21 -4.00 -1.70
C PHE A 51 14.14 -3.30 -0.70
N TYR A 52 13.54 -2.46 0.14
CA TYR A 52 14.15 -2.11 1.43
C TYR A 52 13.49 -2.92 2.55
N CYS A 53 14.21 -3.11 3.65
CA CYS A 53 13.74 -3.94 4.76
C CYS A 53 13.45 -3.07 5.99
N THR A 54 12.23 -3.14 6.49
CA THR A 54 11.84 -2.50 7.76
C THR A 54 12.05 -3.46 8.93
N GLY A 55 12.81 -3.01 9.91
CA GLY A 55 13.12 -3.80 11.10
C GLY A 55 14.27 -3.21 11.92
N PRO A 56 14.54 -3.76 13.12
CA PRO A 56 15.50 -3.21 14.07
C PRO A 56 16.98 -3.44 13.69
N GLU A 57 17.26 -4.30 12.69
CA GLU A 57 18.60 -4.78 12.38
C GLU A 57 19.04 -4.40 10.94
N PRO A 58 19.38 -3.12 10.68
CA PRO A 58 19.71 -2.66 9.32
C PRO A 58 20.99 -3.32 8.76
N THR A 59 21.90 -3.80 9.61
CA THR A 59 23.08 -4.57 9.19
C THR A 59 22.70 -5.94 8.62
N ALA A 60 21.69 -6.58 9.19
CA ALA A 60 21.16 -7.84 8.67
C ALA A 60 20.45 -7.62 7.32
N ALA A 61 19.66 -6.54 7.19
CA ALA A 61 19.05 -6.16 5.92
C ALA A 61 20.11 -5.97 4.82
N LYS A 62 21.19 -5.24 5.12
CA LYS A 62 22.33 -5.07 4.20
C LYS A 62 22.97 -6.39 3.83
N ALA A 63 23.21 -7.29 4.80
CA ALA A 63 23.80 -8.59 4.56
C ALA A 63 22.92 -9.51 3.70
N MET A 64 21.60 -9.38 3.82
CA MET A 64 20.60 -10.10 2.98
C MET A 64 20.48 -9.51 1.57
N GLY A 65 21.16 -8.40 1.27
CA GLY A 65 21.17 -7.78 -0.06
C GLY A 65 20.02 -6.82 -0.34
N PHE A 66 19.30 -6.37 0.68
CA PHE A 66 18.28 -5.33 0.51
C PHE A 66 18.89 -4.00 0.07
N TRP A 67 18.17 -3.25 -0.75
CA TRP A 67 18.56 -1.93 -1.23
C TRP A 67 18.80 -0.92 -0.10
N GLY A 68 18.01 -1.01 0.97
CA GLY A 68 18.09 -0.13 2.12
C GLY A 68 17.43 -0.74 3.35
N ALA A 69 17.42 -0.01 4.44
CA ALA A 69 16.71 -0.42 5.66
C ALA A 69 15.99 0.75 6.33
N LYS A 70 14.80 0.50 6.90
CA LYS A 70 14.01 1.44 7.70
C LYS A 70 14.01 0.98 9.15
N VAL A 71 14.33 1.90 10.08
CA VAL A 71 14.37 1.62 11.51
C VAL A 71 13.32 2.44 12.26
N PRO A 72 12.70 1.89 13.32
CA PRO A 72 11.74 2.64 14.14
C PRO A 72 12.46 3.64 15.02
N LEU A 73 11.90 4.86 15.15
CA LEU A 73 12.41 5.87 16.07
C LEU A 73 11.94 5.58 17.50
N PRO A 74 12.87 5.39 18.47
CA PRO A 74 12.49 4.85 19.79
C PRO A 74 11.90 5.87 20.77
N TYR A 75 12.12 7.18 20.61
CA TYR A 75 11.72 8.21 21.57
C TYR A 75 10.85 9.28 20.91
N CYS A 76 9.84 9.75 21.64
CA CYS A 76 8.89 10.77 21.21
C CYS A 76 9.11 12.13 21.90
N PRO A 77 8.38 13.20 21.53
CA PRO A 77 8.56 14.54 22.10
C PRO A 77 8.37 14.62 23.62
N GLU A 78 7.60 13.72 24.21
CA GLU A 78 7.32 13.66 25.65
C GLU A 78 8.56 13.38 26.49
N GLU A 79 9.60 12.71 25.93
CA GLU A 79 10.88 12.52 26.56
C GLU A 79 11.81 13.75 26.48
N GLY A 80 11.33 14.83 25.87
CA GLY A 80 12.00 16.12 25.77
C GLY A 80 13.39 16.04 25.11
N HIS A 81 14.26 16.98 25.45
CA HIS A 81 15.59 17.07 24.86
C HIS A 81 16.49 15.84 25.15
N ALA A 82 16.24 15.14 26.26
CA ALA A 82 16.97 13.91 26.57
C ALA A 82 16.61 12.77 25.59
N GLY A 83 15.33 12.65 25.23
CA GLY A 83 14.85 11.69 24.21
C GLY A 83 15.40 12.03 22.83
N LEU A 84 15.40 13.31 22.45
CA LEU A 84 15.97 13.77 21.20
C LEU A 84 17.46 13.38 21.05
N LYS A 85 18.28 13.63 22.08
CA LYS A 85 19.69 13.21 22.07
C LYS A 85 19.86 11.70 21.91
N LYS A 86 19.02 10.91 22.57
CA LYS A 86 19.04 9.45 22.44
C LYS A 86 18.66 9.00 21.03
N ASN A 87 17.69 9.66 20.40
CA ASN A 87 17.32 9.39 19.01
C ASN A 87 18.48 9.68 18.05
N VAL A 88 19.16 10.81 18.21
CA VAL A 88 20.33 11.15 17.38
C VAL A 88 21.43 10.10 17.55
N GLU A 89 21.74 9.70 18.79
CA GLU A 89 22.73 8.66 19.08
C GLU A 89 22.33 7.30 18.49
N PHE A 90 21.06 6.91 18.62
CA PHE A 90 20.50 5.69 18.01
C PHE A 90 20.70 5.69 16.49
N LEU A 91 20.34 6.76 15.81
CA LEU A 91 20.49 6.88 14.37
C LEU A 91 21.96 6.92 13.92
N ARG A 92 22.82 7.61 14.68
CA ARG A 92 24.28 7.64 14.44
C ARG A 92 24.87 6.23 14.51
N LYS A 93 24.54 5.47 15.54
CA LYS A 93 25.00 4.07 15.69
C LYS A 93 24.57 3.20 14.50
N HIS A 94 23.34 3.34 14.03
CA HIS A 94 22.89 2.59 12.85
C HIS A 94 23.62 3.05 11.58
N ARG A 95 23.82 4.36 11.38
CA ARG A 95 24.57 4.89 10.24
C ARG A 95 26.02 4.36 10.24
N GLU A 96 26.69 4.39 11.37
CA GLU A 96 28.04 3.83 11.51
C GLU A 96 28.08 2.34 11.19
N SER A 97 27.08 1.58 11.62
CA SER A 97 27.03 0.13 11.40
C SER A 97 26.81 -0.28 9.95
N VAL A 98 26.04 0.50 9.19
CA VAL A 98 25.75 0.19 7.78
C VAL A 98 26.67 0.92 6.80
N GLY A 99 27.44 1.92 7.27
CA GLY A 99 28.32 2.76 6.44
C GLY A 99 27.57 3.92 5.76
N PRO A 100 28.31 4.86 5.12
CA PRO A 100 27.76 6.15 4.66
C PRO A 100 26.78 6.03 3.49
N ASP A 101 26.96 5.04 2.62
CA ASP A 101 26.27 4.96 1.34
C ASP A 101 25.01 4.06 1.36
N PHE A 102 24.81 3.26 2.42
CA PHE A 102 23.64 2.38 2.51
C PHE A 102 22.40 3.21 2.84
N PRO A 103 21.32 3.14 2.04
CA PRO A 103 20.09 3.87 2.32
C PRO A 103 19.49 3.47 3.68
N LEU A 104 19.47 4.43 4.61
CA LEU A 104 18.89 4.29 5.94
C LEU A 104 17.70 5.22 6.06
N MET A 105 16.53 4.69 6.42
CA MET A 105 15.29 5.41 6.59
C MET A 105 14.82 5.32 8.04
N VAL A 106 13.96 6.23 8.43
CA VAL A 106 13.41 6.32 9.79
C VAL A 106 11.90 6.35 9.74
N ASP A 107 11.26 5.51 10.55
CA ASP A 107 9.83 5.52 10.78
C ASP A 107 9.53 6.16 12.14
N CYS A 108 8.72 7.19 12.14
CA CYS A 108 8.37 7.97 13.34
C CYS A 108 6.99 7.61 13.89
N TYR A 109 6.22 6.71 13.23
CA TYR A 109 4.90 6.24 13.70
C TYR A 109 3.93 7.35 14.12
N MET A 110 3.91 8.47 13.40
CA MET A 110 3.03 9.63 13.71
C MET A 110 3.27 10.22 15.12
N SER A 111 4.39 9.92 15.75
CA SER A 111 4.63 10.23 17.17
C SER A 111 5.24 11.61 17.41
N LEU A 112 5.65 12.32 16.35
CA LEU A 112 6.33 13.60 16.49
C LEU A 112 5.35 14.78 16.33
N ASN A 113 5.84 15.97 16.61
CA ASN A 113 5.20 17.25 16.28
C ASN A 113 6.12 18.10 15.41
N VAL A 114 5.60 19.17 14.83
CA VAL A 114 6.35 20.03 13.91
C VAL A 114 7.65 20.56 14.51
N PRO A 115 7.69 21.18 15.70
CA PRO A 115 8.95 21.67 16.27
C PRO A 115 10.00 20.58 16.49
N TYR A 116 9.58 19.44 17.03
CA TYR A 116 10.49 18.32 17.31
C TYR A 116 11.02 17.71 16.00
N THR A 117 10.18 17.56 14.98
CA THR A 117 10.60 17.07 13.65
C THR A 117 11.65 17.98 13.04
N ILE A 118 11.46 19.30 13.12
CA ILE A 118 12.43 20.28 12.62
C ILE A 118 13.77 20.14 13.36
N GLU A 119 13.71 20.02 14.69
CA GLU A 119 14.92 19.93 15.53
C GLU A 119 15.70 18.64 15.27
N ILE A 120 15.01 17.48 15.26
CA ILE A 120 15.70 16.18 15.06
C ILE A 120 16.22 16.01 13.63
N ALA A 121 15.48 16.46 12.63
CA ALA A 121 15.91 16.38 11.24
C ALA A 121 17.19 17.20 11.02
N LYS A 122 17.28 18.39 11.63
CA LYS A 122 18.47 19.22 11.62
C LYS A 122 19.64 18.55 12.37
N ALA A 123 19.39 17.99 13.55
CA ALA A 123 20.42 17.33 14.36
C ALA A 123 20.99 16.06 13.69
N CYS A 124 20.24 15.46 12.76
CA CYS A 124 20.64 14.25 12.02
C CYS A 124 21.07 14.54 10.56
N GLU A 125 21.23 15.79 10.15
CA GLU A 125 21.53 16.15 8.75
C GLU A 125 22.78 15.43 8.23
N GLU A 126 23.84 15.37 9.04
CA GLU A 126 25.10 14.68 8.71
C GLU A 126 24.96 13.15 8.56
N LEU A 127 23.87 12.57 9.09
CA LEU A 127 23.64 11.13 9.05
C LEU A 127 23.07 10.66 7.72
N ASN A 128 22.77 11.57 6.79
CA ASN A 128 22.24 11.25 5.46
C ASN A 128 21.08 10.26 5.50
N ILE A 129 20.04 10.57 6.31
CA ILE A 129 18.80 9.78 6.37
C ILE A 129 18.09 9.93 5.05
N ASN A 130 17.76 8.80 4.40
CA ASN A 130 17.21 8.81 3.04
C ASN A 130 15.78 9.37 2.99
N TRP A 131 14.93 9.06 4.01
CA TRP A 131 13.68 9.77 4.28
C TRP A 131 13.23 9.61 5.75
N TRP A 132 12.38 10.53 6.16
CA TRP A 132 11.66 10.51 7.44
C TRP A 132 10.19 10.18 7.17
N GLU A 133 9.72 9.08 7.72
CA GLU A 133 8.38 8.53 7.50
C GLU A 133 7.47 8.84 8.67
N GLU A 134 6.22 9.21 8.37
CA GLU A 134 5.15 9.43 9.36
C GLU A 134 5.56 10.28 10.57
N CYS A 135 6.26 11.39 10.34
CA CYS A 135 6.64 12.27 11.43
C CYS A 135 5.44 12.82 12.21
N LEU A 136 4.35 13.13 11.49
CA LEU A 136 3.15 13.80 12.00
C LEU A 136 1.91 12.93 11.81
N SER A 137 0.82 13.28 12.53
CA SER A 137 -0.49 12.71 12.25
C SER A 137 -0.86 12.84 10.77
N PRO A 138 -1.47 11.83 10.14
CA PRO A 138 -1.86 11.87 8.72
C PRO A 138 -2.86 12.99 8.41
N ASP A 139 -3.58 13.50 9.41
CA ASP A 139 -4.50 14.63 9.25
C ASP A 139 -3.81 16.02 9.29
N ASP A 140 -2.53 16.10 9.71
CA ASP A 140 -1.77 17.36 9.81
C ASP A 140 -1.03 17.71 8.51
N THR A 141 -1.79 17.92 7.44
CA THR A 141 -1.23 18.29 6.13
C THR A 141 -0.48 19.63 6.15
N ASP A 142 -0.90 20.56 6.99
CA ASP A 142 -0.27 21.87 7.14
C ASP A 142 1.06 21.77 7.91
N GLY A 143 1.14 20.83 8.85
CA GLY A 143 2.39 20.48 9.54
C GLY A 143 3.43 19.91 8.57
N PHE A 144 3.03 19.02 7.65
CA PHE A 144 3.94 18.53 6.59
C PHE A 144 4.46 19.66 5.73
N GLU A 145 3.65 20.66 5.39
CA GLU A 145 4.14 21.86 4.69
C GLU A 145 5.18 22.62 5.51
N GLN A 146 4.96 22.78 6.81
CA GLN A 146 5.90 23.50 7.68
C GLN A 146 7.24 22.79 7.79
N ILE A 147 7.27 21.47 8.01
CA ILE A 147 8.53 20.71 8.10
C ILE A 147 9.27 20.71 6.76
N LYS A 148 8.56 20.55 5.63
CA LYS A 148 9.17 20.61 4.30
C LYS A 148 9.75 21.97 3.98
N ARG A 149 9.06 23.05 4.36
CA ARG A 149 9.57 24.42 4.19
C ARG A 149 10.82 24.69 5.04
N ALA A 150 10.87 24.14 6.26
CA ALA A 150 12.03 24.26 7.14
C ALA A 150 13.24 23.46 6.62
N HIS A 151 12.98 22.32 5.96
CA HIS A 151 14.01 21.40 5.45
C HIS A 151 13.72 21.00 3.99
N PRO A 152 13.93 21.90 3.00
CA PRO A 152 13.56 21.64 1.61
C PRO A 152 14.34 20.49 0.96
N THR A 153 15.53 20.17 1.47
CA THR A 153 16.39 19.09 0.97
C THR A 153 16.17 17.74 1.63
N ILE A 154 15.54 17.72 2.79
CA ILE A 154 15.21 16.47 3.50
C ILE A 154 13.93 15.89 2.90
N LYS A 155 13.93 14.56 2.69
CA LYS A 155 12.76 13.85 2.20
C LYS A 155 11.85 13.46 3.34
N PHE A 156 10.58 13.83 3.23
CA PHE A 156 9.51 13.41 4.12
C PHE A 156 8.50 12.55 3.38
N THR A 157 8.01 11.52 4.04
CA THR A 157 7.05 10.57 3.48
C THR A 157 5.91 10.29 4.46
N THR A 158 4.74 9.96 3.94
CA THR A 158 3.60 9.42 4.68
C THR A 158 2.60 8.80 3.72
N GLY A 159 1.57 8.15 4.24
CA GLY A 159 0.45 7.70 3.42
C GLY A 159 -0.13 6.36 3.79
N GLU A 160 0.51 5.53 4.61
CA GLU A 160 -0.03 4.23 4.99
C GLU A 160 -1.36 4.37 5.76
N HIS A 161 -1.48 5.42 6.58
CA HIS A 161 -2.70 5.75 7.32
C HIS A 161 -3.61 6.75 6.59
N GLU A 162 -3.37 7.01 5.27
CA GLU A 162 -4.29 7.80 4.47
C GLU A 162 -5.18 6.90 3.60
N TYR A 163 -6.40 7.35 3.34
CA TYR A 163 -7.45 6.58 2.70
C TYR A 163 -8.01 7.29 1.49
N SER A 164 -8.23 6.52 0.43
CA SER A 164 -8.81 6.93 -0.83
C SER A 164 -8.05 8.07 -1.55
N ARG A 165 -8.32 8.19 -2.85
CA ARG A 165 -7.77 9.29 -3.67
C ARG A 165 -8.10 10.69 -3.13
N TYR A 166 -9.15 10.81 -2.33
CA TYR A 166 -9.58 12.12 -1.82
C TYR A 166 -8.67 12.65 -0.72
N GLY A 167 -8.14 11.77 0.13
CA GLY A 167 -7.12 12.12 1.11
C GLY A 167 -5.76 12.34 0.46
N PHE A 168 -5.33 11.41 -0.39
CA PHE A 168 -4.06 11.52 -1.13
C PHE A 168 -3.98 12.76 -2.01
N ARG A 169 -5.10 13.24 -2.55
CA ARG A 169 -5.13 14.47 -3.34
C ARG A 169 -4.50 15.65 -2.63
N LYS A 170 -4.81 15.87 -1.35
CA LYS A 170 -4.24 16.98 -0.57
C LYS A 170 -2.72 16.85 -0.42
N LEU A 171 -2.23 15.65 -0.15
CA LEU A 171 -0.81 15.37 0.01
C LEU A 171 -0.05 15.60 -1.29
N ILE A 172 -0.64 15.18 -2.43
CA ILE A 172 -0.04 15.30 -3.76
C ILE A 172 -0.04 16.77 -4.25
N GLU A 173 -1.20 17.45 -4.18
CA GLU A 173 -1.35 18.84 -4.63
C GLU A 173 -0.47 19.80 -3.81
N GLY A 174 -0.30 19.54 -2.51
CA GLY A 174 0.53 20.34 -1.62
C GLY A 174 2.03 20.24 -1.90
N ARG A 175 2.51 19.18 -2.61
CA ARG A 175 3.94 18.90 -2.84
C ARG A 175 4.81 18.94 -1.58
N ASN A 176 4.21 18.57 -0.45
CA ASN A 176 4.87 18.61 0.86
C ASN A 176 5.59 17.30 1.18
N LEU A 177 5.41 16.30 0.33
CA LEU A 177 6.02 14.98 0.43
C LEU A 177 6.85 14.68 -0.81
N ASP A 178 7.95 13.98 -0.58
CA ASP A 178 8.85 13.53 -1.65
C ASP A 178 8.47 12.14 -2.18
N ILE A 179 7.76 11.37 -1.37
CA ILE A 179 7.26 10.01 -1.67
C ILE A 179 5.92 9.88 -0.98
N ILE A 180 4.95 9.21 -1.59
CA ILE A 180 3.73 8.77 -0.91
C ILE A 180 3.74 7.25 -0.72
N GLN A 181 3.22 6.79 0.43
CA GLN A 181 3.33 5.40 0.87
C GLN A 181 1.95 4.78 1.18
N PRO A 182 1.06 4.67 0.17
CA PRO A 182 -0.25 4.07 0.37
C PRO A 182 -0.16 2.59 0.74
N ASP A 183 -1.06 2.13 1.60
CA ASP A 183 -1.26 0.71 1.86
C ASP A 183 -2.43 0.19 1.02
N VAL A 184 -2.19 -0.79 0.14
CA VAL A 184 -3.22 -1.33 -0.77
C VAL A 184 -4.35 -2.05 -0.03
N MET A 185 -4.08 -2.57 1.16
CA MET A 185 -5.09 -3.22 2.00
C MET A 185 -5.95 -2.22 2.79
N TRP A 186 -5.54 -0.95 2.85
CA TRP A 186 -6.23 0.07 3.64
C TRP A 186 -6.88 1.17 2.82
N LEU A 187 -6.20 1.70 1.78
CA LEU A 187 -6.65 2.90 1.05
C LEU A 187 -7.90 2.74 0.20
N GLY A 188 -8.34 1.53 -0.12
CA GLY A 188 -9.47 1.24 -1.02
C GLY A 188 -9.19 0.18 -2.07
N GLY A 189 -8.11 -0.60 -1.92
CA GLY A 189 -7.70 -1.71 -2.78
C GLY A 189 -6.89 -1.29 -4.01
N MET A 190 -6.61 -2.27 -4.87
CA MET A 190 -5.86 -2.08 -6.11
C MET A 190 -6.51 -1.05 -7.03
N THR A 191 -7.84 -1.11 -7.16
CA THR A 191 -8.62 -0.17 -7.99
C THR A 191 -8.43 1.29 -7.58
N GLU A 192 -8.28 1.57 -6.28
CA GLU A 192 -8.06 2.91 -5.78
C GLU A 192 -6.58 3.30 -5.84
N LEU A 193 -5.68 2.36 -5.54
CA LEU A 193 -4.23 2.57 -5.61
C LEU A 193 -3.76 3.01 -7.00
N LEU A 194 -4.29 2.39 -8.07
CA LEU A 194 -3.99 2.78 -9.45
C LEU A 194 -4.35 4.26 -9.74
N LYS A 195 -5.45 4.75 -9.16
CA LYS A 195 -5.85 6.16 -9.33
C LYS A 195 -4.97 7.12 -8.55
N VAL A 196 -4.56 6.72 -7.35
CA VAL A 196 -3.61 7.48 -6.53
C VAL A 196 -2.25 7.57 -7.23
N ALA A 197 -1.76 6.45 -7.78
CA ALA A 197 -0.50 6.42 -8.53
C ALA A 197 -0.53 7.30 -9.78
N ALA A 198 -1.64 7.28 -10.52
CA ALA A 198 -1.82 8.14 -11.70
C ALA A 198 -1.84 9.64 -11.34
N MET A 199 -2.48 10.01 -10.21
CA MET A 199 -2.41 11.38 -9.71
C MET A 199 -0.98 11.76 -9.29
N ALA A 200 -0.29 10.90 -8.55
CA ALA A 200 1.08 11.15 -8.10
C ALA A 200 2.05 11.31 -9.29
N ALA A 201 1.88 10.49 -10.33
CA ALA A 201 2.68 10.58 -11.56
C ALA A 201 2.55 11.93 -12.25
N ALA A 202 1.36 12.57 -12.23
CA ALA A 202 1.14 13.89 -12.81
C ALA A 202 1.89 15.02 -12.04
N TYR A 203 2.41 14.72 -10.86
CA TYR A 203 3.19 15.63 -10.02
C TYR A 203 4.65 15.18 -9.86
N ASP A 204 5.07 14.14 -10.59
CA ASP A 204 6.40 13.51 -10.48
C ASP A 204 6.72 12.97 -9.07
N ILE A 205 5.69 12.59 -8.32
CA ILE A 205 5.84 12.02 -6.98
C ILE A 205 5.89 10.50 -7.07
N PRO A 206 6.97 9.86 -6.57
CA PRO A 206 7.05 8.41 -6.47
C PRO A 206 6.03 7.82 -5.49
N VAL A 207 5.56 6.61 -5.81
CA VAL A 207 4.70 5.82 -4.93
C VAL A 207 5.48 4.60 -4.46
N VAL A 208 5.65 4.47 -3.16
CA VAL A 208 6.32 3.34 -2.51
C VAL A 208 5.35 2.75 -1.51
N PRO A 209 4.58 1.72 -1.89
CA PRO A 209 3.54 1.19 -1.00
C PRO A 209 4.10 0.69 0.32
N HIS A 210 3.37 0.98 1.41
CA HIS A 210 3.59 0.33 2.69
C HIS A 210 3.32 -1.17 2.55
N ALA A 211 4.15 -2.00 3.13
CA ALA A 211 4.04 -3.46 3.26
C ALA A 211 3.09 -4.17 2.27
N SER A 212 2.00 -4.74 2.77
CA SER A 212 0.91 -5.45 2.06
C SER A 212 1.34 -6.63 1.17
N GLY A 213 2.60 -7.06 1.24
CA GLY A 213 3.12 -8.26 0.61
C GLY A 213 2.80 -8.36 -0.90
N PRO A 214 2.44 -9.55 -1.37
CA PRO A 214 2.19 -9.82 -2.79
C PRO A 214 1.18 -8.88 -3.46
N TYR A 215 0.22 -8.34 -2.71
CA TYR A 215 -0.75 -7.39 -3.26
C TYR A 215 -0.06 -6.13 -3.77
N SER A 216 0.94 -5.60 -3.03
CA SER A 216 1.74 -4.46 -3.46
C SER A 216 2.73 -4.82 -4.57
N TYR A 217 3.29 -6.03 -4.59
CA TYR A 217 4.30 -6.43 -5.57
C TYR A 217 3.77 -6.39 -6.99
N HIS A 218 2.54 -6.88 -7.22
CA HIS A 218 1.88 -6.79 -8.52
C HIS A 218 1.67 -5.36 -9.01
N PHE A 219 1.40 -4.45 -8.07
CA PHE A 219 1.31 -3.02 -8.36
C PHE A 219 2.69 -2.44 -8.71
N VAL A 220 3.69 -2.66 -7.87
CA VAL A 220 5.03 -2.06 -8.04
C VAL A 220 5.70 -2.50 -9.32
N ILE A 221 5.60 -3.79 -9.71
CA ILE A 221 6.20 -4.27 -10.96
C ILE A 221 5.53 -3.66 -12.20
N SER A 222 4.26 -3.24 -12.09
CA SER A 222 3.48 -2.74 -13.23
C SER A 222 3.51 -1.22 -13.39
N GLN A 223 3.77 -0.45 -12.33
CA GLN A 223 3.69 1.01 -12.40
C GLN A 223 5.06 1.66 -12.59
N PRO A 224 5.20 2.65 -13.49
CA PRO A 224 6.50 3.26 -13.79
C PRO A 224 7.04 4.14 -12.65
N ASN A 225 6.15 4.78 -11.87
CA ASN A 225 6.52 5.69 -10.78
C ASN A 225 6.69 5.01 -9.41
N THR A 226 7.04 3.71 -9.40
CA THR A 226 7.28 2.90 -8.20
C THR A 226 8.73 2.39 -8.20
N PRO A 227 9.68 3.11 -7.56
CA PRO A 227 11.11 2.78 -7.66
C PRO A 227 11.50 1.49 -6.92
N PHE A 228 10.86 1.18 -5.80
CA PHE A 228 11.13 0.02 -4.94
C PHE A 228 9.93 -0.30 -4.06
N GLN A 229 10.04 -1.37 -3.26
CA GLN A 229 8.98 -1.86 -2.36
C GLN A 229 9.52 -2.08 -0.95
N GLU A 230 8.65 -1.96 0.03
CA GLU A 230 8.92 -2.35 1.41
C GLU A 230 8.81 -3.86 1.62
N TYR A 231 9.68 -4.40 2.48
CA TYR A 231 9.57 -5.71 3.08
C TYR A 231 9.77 -5.65 4.59
N LEU A 232 8.97 -6.38 5.34
CA LEU A 232 9.07 -6.43 6.80
C LEU A 232 9.96 -7.60 7.24
N ALA A 233 10.98 -7.34 8.06
CA ALA A 233 11.74 -8.40 8.72
C ALA A 233 10.91 -8.98 9.87
N ASN A 234 10.02 -9.93 9.54
CA ASN A 234 9.06 -10.50 10.49
C ASN A 234 9.65 -11.57 11.41
N SER A 235 10.96 -11.86 11.31
CA SER A 235 11.60 -12.78 12.27
C SER A 235 11.70 -12.13 13.66
N PRO A 236 11.58 -12.92 14.74
CA PRO A 236 11.64 -12.39 16.11
C PRO A 236 12.92 -11.63 16.44
N ASP A 237 14.02 -11.97 15.78
CA ASP A 237 15.34 -11.34 15.96
C ASP A 237 15.63 -10.23 14.92
N GLY A 238 14.72 -9.99 13.97
CA GLY A 238 14.87 -9.01 12.89
C GLY A 238 15.97 -9.33 11.88
N LYS A 239 16.52 -10.56 11.86
CA LYS A 239 17.70 -10.95 11.08
C LYS A 239 17.41 -11.83 9.88
N SER A 240 16.16 -12.23 9.71
CA SER A 240 15.73 -13.04 8.58
C SER A 240 14.37 -12.59 8.06
N VAL A 241 14.08 -12.94 6.82
CA VAL A 241 12.78 -12.67 6.19
C VAL A 241 11.86 -13.87 6.35
N LEU A 242 10.63 -13.61 6.74
CA LEU A 242 9.54 -14.56 6.82
C LEU A 242 8.39 -14.09 5.95
N PRO A 243 7.47 -14.96 5.50
CA PRO A 243 6.29 -14.54 4.78
C PRO A 243 5.54 -13.41 5.51
N VAL A 244 5.08 -12.39 4.79
CA VAL A 244 4.36 -11.23 5.38
C VAL A 244 3.09 -11.69 6.09
N PHE A 245 2.41 -12.70 5.53
CA PHE A 245 1.17 -13.25 6.08
C PHE A 245 1.38 -14.55 6.89
N GLY A 246 2.61 -14.84 7.28
CA GLY A 246 2.95 -16.02 8.08
C GLY A 246 2.59 -17.34 7.39
N ASP A 247 1.78 -18.17 8.05
CA ASP A 247 1.34 -19.47 7.52
C ASP A 247 0.01 -19.42 6.72
N LEU A 248 -0.50 -18.22 6.44
CA LEU A 248 -1.79 -18.06 5.75
C LEU A 248 -1.76 -18.60 4.32
N PHE A 249 -0.65 -18.42 3.61
CA PHE A 249 -0.45 -18.90 2.25
C PHE A 249 0.70 -19.91 2.18
N VAL A 250 0.62 -20.88 1.25
CA VAL A 250 1.65 -21.90 1.08
C VAL A 250 2.76 -21.51 0.11
N ASP A 251 2.58 -20.44 -0.65
CA ASP A 251 3.43 -20.06 -1.79
C ASP A 251 3.64 -18.53 -1.91
N GLU A 252 3.62 -17.85 -0.76
CA GLU A 252 3.92 -16.42 -0.72
C GLU A 252 5.34 -16.13 -1.24
N PRO A 253 5.52 -15.25 -2.26
CA PRO A 253 6.83 -14.91 -2.76
C PRO A 253 7.62 -14.07 -1.75
N ILE A 254 8.84 -14.51 -1.44
CA ILE A 254 9.75 -13.88 -0.50
C ILE A 254 10.96 -13.34 -1.26
N PRO A 255 11.38 -12.07 -1.06
CA PRO A 255 12.55 -11.52 -1.71
C PRO A 255 13.82 -12.33 -1.42
N THR A 256 14.55 -12.68 -2.46
CA THR A 256 15.86 -13.32 -2.36
C THR A 256 16.94 -12.33 -2.77
N LYS A 257 17.94 -12.13 -1.90
CA LYS A 257 18.98 -11.11 -2.12
C LYS A 257 18.40 -9.69 -2.30
N GLY A 258 17.30 -9.41 -1.61
CA GLY A 258 16.66 -8.10 -1.61
C GLY A 258 15.81 -7.77 -2.85
N PHE A 259 15.48 -8.73 -3.72
CA PHE A 259 14.62 -8.50 -4.88
C PHE A 259 13.71 -9.68 -5.23
N LEU A 260 12.67 -9.38 -6.01
CA LEU A 260 11.83 -10.33 -6.74
C LEU A 260 11.81 -9.96 -8.23
N THR A 261 11.68 -10.97 -9.09
CA THR A 261 11.53 -10.78 -10.54
C THR A 261 10.08 -10.90 -10.98
N ALA A 262 9.77 -10.48 -12.20
CA ALA A 262 8.44 -10.69 -12.78
C ALA A 262 8.06 -12.18 -12.84
N ALA A 263 9.05 -13.07 -13.01
CA ALA A 263 8.83 -14.52 -13.06
C ALA A 263 8.36 -15.08 -11.70
N ASP A 264 8.78 -14.48 -10.57
CA ASP A 264 8.35 -14.90 -9.25
C ASP A 264 6.87 -14.57 -8.97
N LEU A 265 6.30 -13.65 -9.75
CA LEU A 265 4.92 -13.19 -9.67
C LEU A 265 4.02 -13.74 -10.80
N ASP A 266 4.56 -14.60 -11.71
CA ASP A 266 3.85 -15.05 -12.91
C ASP A 266 2.94 -16.25 -12.63
N LYS A 267 2.03 -16.09 -11.68
CA LYS A 267 0.95 -17.03 -11.34
C LYS A 267 -0.41 -16.33 -11.42
N PRO A 268 -1.50 -17.04 -11.77
CA PRO A 268 -2.83 -16.45 -11.85
C PRO A 268 -3.29 -15.77 -10.55
N GLY A 269 -3.96 -14.63 -10.67
CA GLY A 269 -4.36 -13.78 -9.54
C GLY A 269 -3.14 -13.09 -8.91
N PHE A 270 -3.08 -13.05 -7.59
CA PHE A 270 -1.89 -12.63 -6.85
C PHE A 270 -0.88 -13.78 -6.64
N GLY A 271 -1.09 -14.92 -7.27
CA GLY A 271 -0.21 -16.08 -7.14
C GLY A 271 -0.30 -16.79 -5.79
N LEU A 272 -1.33 -16.50 -5.00
CA LEU A 272 -1.47 -16.98 -3.64
C LEU A 272 -2.42 -18.18 -3.53
N THR A 273 -2.00 -19.21 -2.79
CA THR A 273 -2.81 -20.38 -2.43
C THR A 273 -3.02 -20.41 -0.93
N LEU A 274 -4.29 -20.36 -0.52
CA LEU A 274 -4.63 -20.38 0.89
C LEU A 274 -4.22 -21.73 1.52
N ASN A 275 -3.48 -21.66 2.63
CA ASN A 275 -3.07 -22.83 3.39
C ASN A 275 -4.31 -23.55 3.97
N PRO A 276 -4.56 -24.83 3.66
CA PRO A 276 -5.73 -25.55 4.15
C PRO A 276 -5.83 -25.59 5.69
N ALA A 277 -4.70 -25.69 6.38
CA ALA A 277 -4.67 -25.70 7.85
C ALA A 277 -5.01 -24.32 8.44
N ALA A 278 -4.56 -23.22 7.83
CA ALA A 278 -4.93 -21.87 8.21
C ALA A 278 -6.43 -21.63 7.92
N ARG A 279 -6.93 -22.07 6.77
CA ARG A 279 -8.35 -21.98 6.42
C ARG A 279 -9.25 -22.65 7.46
N ALA A 280 -8.88 -23.81 7.95
CA ALA A 280 -9.65 -24.53 8.97
C ALA A 280 -9.75 -23.77 10.30
N LYS A 281 -8.72 -22.96 10.64
CA LYS A 281 -8.72 -22.09 11.83
C LYS A 281 -9.58 -20.84 11.65
N LEU A 282 -9.62 -20.29 10.44
CA LEU A 282 -10.30 -19.01 10.14
C LEU A 282 -11.82 -19.14 9.96
N ILE A 283 -12.29 -20.31 9.52
CA ILE A 283 -13.71 -20.57 9.26
C ILE A 283 -14.15 -21.72 10.17
N PRO A 284 -14.70 -21.44 11.36
CA PRO A 284 -15.28 -22.49 12.19
C PRO A 284 -16.33 -23.27 11.41
N SER A 285 -16.27 -24.60 11.45
CA SER A 285 -17.17 -25.50 10.71
C SER A 285 -18.65 -25.23 10.99
N THR A 286 -18.98 -24.69 12.17
CA THR A 286 -20.31 -24.25 12.56
C THR A 286 -20.86 -23.06 11.73
N TYR A 287 -20.01 -22.21 11.19
CA TYR A 287 -20.45 -21.08 10.34
C TYR A 287 -20.85 -21.52 8.93
N LEU A 288 -20.22 -22.55 8.38
CA LEU A 288 -20.56 -23.10 7.05
C LEU A 288 -21.93 -23.80 7.03
N LEU A 289 -22.42 -24.26 8.18
CA LEU A 289 -23.69 -24.96 8.31
C LEU A 289 -24.89 -23.99 8.45
N THR A 290 -24.65 -22.70 8.71
CA THR A 290 -25.69 -21.68 8.93
C THR A 290 -25.90 -20.73 7.73
N LEU A 291 -25.08 -20.82 6.70
CA LEU A 291 -25.35 -20.09 5.47
C LEU A 291 -26.54 -20.75 4.75
N PRO A 292 -27.65 -20.04 4.54
CA PRO A 292 -28.76 -20.60 3.78
C PRO A 292 -28.25 -20.93 2.39
N THR A 293 -28.33 -22.21 2.00
CA THR A 293 -28.15 -22.66 0.62
C THR A 293 -29.32 -22.14 -0.21
N LYS A 294 -29.36 -20.83 -0.47
CA LYS A 294 -30.18 -20.35 -1.57
C LYS A 294 -29.49 -20.87 -2.82
N SER A 295 -30.12 -21.89 -3.43
CA SER A 295 -29.86 -22.22 -4.82
C SER A 295 -29.94 -20.91 -5.60
N LEU A 296 -28.83 -20.50 -6.20
CA LEU A 296 -28.87 -19.49 -7.24
C LEU A 296 -29.58 -20.13 -8.44
N SER A 297 -30.90 -20.07 -8.43
CA SER A 297 -31.66 -20.27 -9.64
C SER A 297 -31.20 -19.20 -10.63
N PRO A 298 -30.88 -19.55 -11.87
CA PRO A 298 -30.59 -18.54 -12.88
C PRO A 298 -31.73 -17.52 -12.90
N PRO A 299 -31.48 -16.23 -13.08
CA PRO A 299 -32.53 -15.25 -13.22
C PRO A 299 -33.45 -15.72 -14.36
N GLU A 300 -34.77 -15.76 -14.10
CA GLU A 300 -35.77 -16.00 -15.13
C GLU A 300 -35.49 -15.06 -16.30
N ALA A 301 -35.41 -15.64 -17.51
CA ALA A 301 -35.27 -14.87 -18.72
C ALA A 301 -36.38 -13.83 -18.80
N ALA A 302 -36.02 -12.58 -18.99
CA ALA A 302 -36.98 -11.51 -19.19
C ALA A 302 -37.92 -11.91 -20.38
N PRO A 303 -39.23 -11.69 -20.28
CA PRO A 303 -40.14 -12.03 -21.36
C PRO A 303 -39.76 -11.28 -22.63
N GLU A 304 -39.62 -12.01 -23.74
CA GLU A 304 -39.43 -11.45 -25.06
C GLU A 304 -40.51 -10.42 -25.35
N GLN A 305 -40.10 -9.19 -25.59
CA GLN A 305 -41.00 -8.17 -26.16
C GLN A 305 -41.31 -8.56 -27.58
N THR A 306 -42.48 -9.12 -27.82
CA THR A 306 -43.03 -9.31 -29.15
C THR A 306 -43.28 -7.96 -29.78
N ASN A 307 -42.46 -7.60 -30.77
CA ASN A 307 -42.72 -6.49 -31.66
C ASN A 307 -44.04 -6.78 -32.45
N GLY A 308 -45.11 -6.17 -32.00
CA GLY A 308 -46.36 -6.12 -32.72
C GLY A 308 -46.24 -5.13 -33.89
N THR A 309 -46.03 -5.67 -35.10
CA THR A 309 -46.26 -4.96 -36.34
C THR A 309 -47.77 -4.94 -36.61
N ASN A 310 -48.39 -3.79 -36.65
CA ASN A 310 -49.64 -3.47 -37.40
C ASN A 310 -49.67 -1.96 -37.50
N GLY A 311 -49.70 -1.32 -38.62
CA GLY A 311 -50.47 -1.61 -39.85
C GLY A 311 -51.34 -0.38 -40.11
N THR A 312 -50.89 0.42 -41.07
CA THR A 312 -51.65 1.20 -42.07
C THR A 312 -52.86 2.04 -41.70
N ASN A 313 -52.80 3.25 -42.21
CA ASN A 313 -53.81 4.05 -42.87
C ASN A 313 -54.64 5.07 -42.06
N GLY A 314 -54.58 6.30 -42.58
CA GLY A 314 -55.62 7.30 -42.39
C GLY A 314 -55.11 8.72 -42.58
N VAL A 315 -54.93 9.09 -43.86
CA VAL A 315 -54.86 10.52 -44.30
C VAL A 315 -56.25 11.11 -44.14
N GLU A 316 -56.42 12.21 -43.44
CA GLU A 316 -57.45 13.18 -43.68
C GLU A 316 -56.93 14.58 -43.44
N GLU A 317 -56.84 15.34 -44.53
CA GLU A 317 -56.79 16.80 -44.61
C GLU A 317 -58.07 17.38 -44.06
N THR A 318 -58.02 18.39 -43.22
CA THR A 318 -58.94 19.53 -43.29
C THR A 318 -58.31 20.78 -42.76
N SER A 319 -58.24 21.73 -43.66
CA SER A 319 -58.08 23.16 -43.53
C SER A 319 -58.98 23.82 -42.47
N THR A 320 -58.46 24.68 -41.68
CA THR A 320 -58.72 26.11 -41.54
C THR A 320 -57.78 26.73 -40.52
#